data_01508d1d437e67cc35508df17896de62
#
_entry.id   01508d1d437e67cc35508df17896de62
#
_cell.length_a   1.000
_cell.length_b   1.000
_cell.length_c   1.000
_cell.angle_alpha   90.00
_cell.angle_beta   90.00
_cell.angle_gamma   90.00
#
_symmetry.space_group_name_H-M   'P 1'
#
loop_
_entity.id
_entity.type
_entity.pdbx_description
1 polymer ?
#
loop_
_entity_poly.entity_id
_entity_poly.type
_entity_poly.pdbx_seq_one_letter_code
_entity_poly.pdbx_strand_id
1 'polypeptide(L)'
;MTSSITRRQALSQLGAGAALLAGATTGPVAAADQPMPARSGRIRQSVCAWCYGKIPLEQLCAAAAEMGLASVELLQPKDFAIAKKHGLTCAMVSNPTTKVGDVTVGGIPRAWNRLEYHDALVAAYEVQLQATAAAGLTRLICFSGNRAGMPDAQGLANCAVGLRRILPLAEKLGITLCMELLNSRVDHKDYMCDRTEWGVALCQALGSEHFKLLYDIYHMQIMEGDVIATIQRHHQYIGHYHTAGVPGRHELDENQELFYPAIMRAILATGYTGFVGQEFIPRNADALAGLRAGVVLCDV
;
A
#
# COMPACT_ATOMS: atom_id res chain seq x y z
N MET A 1 42.24 4.37 53.30
CA MET A 1 42.80 5.45 52.44
C MET A 1 42.48 5.08 50.99
N THR A 2 41.37 5.56 50.47
CA THR A 2 40.91 5.28 49.09
C THR A 2 41.23 6.49 48.24
N SER A 3 42.17 6.34 47.31
CA SER A 3 42.58 7.37 46.32
C SER A 3 41.57 7.41 45.19
N SER A 4 40.88 8.53 45.02
CA SER A 4 39.98 8.81 43.89
C SER A 4 40.75 9.36 42.68
N ILE A 5 40.71 8.64 41.58
CA ILE A 5 41.28 9.09 40.28
C ILE A 5 40.27 10.07 39.64
N THR A 6 40.73 11.28 39.36
CA THR A 6 39.92 12.32 38.74
C THR A 6 39.92 12.19 37.20
N ARG A 7 38.80 12.57 36.58
CA ARG A 7 38.49 12.48 35.11
C ARG A 7 39.51 13.19 34.19
N ARG A 8 40.52 13.89 34.71
CA ARG A 8 41.49 14.65 33.93
C ARG A 8 42.79 13.85 33.58
N GLN A 9 43.00 12.66 34.17
CA GLN A 9 44.25 11.89 33.94
C GLN A 9 44.11 10.76 32.90
N ALA A 10 42.96 10.58 32.27
CA ALA A 10 42.72 9.51 31.27
C ALA A 10 42.92 9.96 29.81
N LEU A 11 43.38 11.18 29.54
CA LEU A 11 43.47 11.75 28.18
C LEU A 11 44.91 12.01 27.64
N SER A 12 45.95 11.42 28.22
CA SER A 12 47.34 11.71 27.80
C SER A 12 48.16 10.50 27.43
N GLN A 13 47.60 9.44 26.86
CA GLN A 13 48.41 8.37 26.20
C GLN A 13 47.69 7.80 25.00
N LEU A 14 47.73 8.48 23.85
CA LEU A 14 47.64 7.88 22.53
C LEU A 14 48.58 8.65 21.59
N GLY A 15 49.79 8.15 21.54
CA GLY A 15 50.83 8.66 20.64
C GLY A 15 50.68 8.13 19.22
N ALA A 16 51.04 9.00 18.32
CA ALA A 16 51.35 8.94 16.91
C ALA A 16 51.58 7.54 16.30
N GLY A 17 50.75 7.18 15.33
CA GLY A 17 51.02 6.21 14.29
C GLY A 17 50.40 6.72 12.99
N ALA A 18 51.16 7.51 12.21
CA ALA A 18 50.74 7.94 10.88
C ALA A 18 50.92 6.79 9.90
N ALA A 19 49.86 6.10 9.51
CA ALA A 19 49.86 5.22 8.34
C ALA A 19 49.21 5.98 7.17
N LEU A 20 50.01 6.24 6.14
CA LEU A 20 49.58 6.73 4.84
C LEU A 20 48.70 5.66 4.16
N LEU A 21 47.40 5.82 4.22
CA LEU A 21 46.45 5.10 3.36
C LEU A 21 46.25 5.92 2.08
N ALA A 22 46.74 5.40 0.97
CA ALA A 22 46.47 5.89 -0.37
C ALA A 22 44.93 5.82 -0.60
N GLY A 23 44.32 6.99 -0.71
CA GLY A 23 42.87 7.12 -0.99
C GLY A 23 42.54 6.69 -2.41
N ALA A 24 42.02 5.51 -2.58
CA ALA A 24 41.21 5.20 -3.76
C ALA A 24 39.90 5.96 -3.62
N THR A 25 39.73 7.05 -4.36
CA THR A 25 38.45 7.73 -4.53
C THR A 25 37.52 6.84 -5.36
N THR A 26 36.81 5.93 -4.72
CA THR A 26 35.65 5.32 -5.36
C THR A 26 34.55 6.38 -5.41
N GLY A 27 34.32 6.95 -6.59
CA GLY A 27 33.14 7.77 -6.82
C GLY A 27 31.86 6.99 -6.44
N PRO A 28 30.76 7.67 -6.14
CA PRO A 28 29.51 6.99 -5.80
C PRO A 28 29.09 6.10 -6.99
N VAL A 29 29.23 4.80 -6.83
CA VAL A 29 28.62 3.83 -7.75
C VAL A 29 27.12 4.05 -7.65
N ALA A 30 26.45 4.35 -8.76
CA ALA A 30 25.02 4.54 -8.80
C ALA A 30 24.34 3.29 -8.21
N ALA A 31 23.44 3.49 -7.25
CA ALA A 31 22.76 2.40 -6.53
C ALA A 31 21.96 1.46 -7.45
N ALA A 32 21.75 1.84 -8.71
CA ALA A 32 21.04 1.07 -9.72
C ALA A 32 21.77 -0.21 -10.19
N ASP A 33 23.10 -0.28 -10.07
CA ASP A 33 23.90 -1.41 -10.59
C ASP A 33 24.25 -2.49 -9.54
N GLN A 34 23.77 -2.36 -8.32
CA GLN A 34 23.99 -3.38 -7.29
C GLN A 34 22.99 -4.52 -7.44
N PRO A 35 23.43 -5.79 -7.49
CA PRO A 35 22.52 -6.93 -7.51
C PRO A 35 21.65 -6.93 -6.25
N MET A 36 20.38 -7.35 -6.40
CA MET A 36 19.49 -7.50 -5.25
C MET A 36 20.07 -8.53 -4.28
N PRO A 37 20.04 -8.26 -2.96
CA PRO A 37 20.42 -9.28 -1.99
C PRO A 37 19.48 -10.48 -2.08
N ALA A 38 19.96 -11.66 -1.63
CA ALA A 38 19.10 -12.84 -1.55
C ALA A 38 17.89 -12.54 -0.67
N ARG A 39 16.69 -12.80 -1.19
CA ARG A 39 15.43 -12.48 -0.53
C ARG A 39 14.83 -13.72 0.15
N SER A 40 14.17 -13.51 1.30
CA SER A 40 13.41 -14.58 1.97
C SER A 40 12.16 -14.96 1.16
N GLY A 41 11.57 -13.99 0.47
CA GLY A 41 10.38 -14.15 -0.37
C GLY A 41 9.11 -14.52 0.40
N ARG A 42 9.12 -14.45 1.73
CA ARG A 42 7.95 -14.77 2.56
C ARG A 42 6.84 -13.74 2.40
N ILE A 43 7.19 -12.47 2.17
CA ILE A 43 6.26 -11.41 1.82
C ILE A 43 6.21 -11.30 0.28
N ARG A 44 5.05 -11.55 -0.30
CA ARG A 44 4.82 -11.25 -1.71
C ARG A 44 4.61 -9.75 -1.87
N GLN A 45 5.50 -9.10 -2.60
CA GLN A 45 5.45 -7.64 -2.74
C GLN A 45 4.97 -7.22 -4.12
N SER A 46 4.34 -6.06 -4.16
CA SER A 46 3.85 -5.35 -5.33
C SER A 46 4.32 -3.90 -5.34
N VAL A 47 4.10 -3.17 -6.42
CA VAL A 47 4.29 -1.72 -6.50
C VAL A 47 3.10 -1.06 -7.17
N CYS A 48 2.62 0.06 -6.61
CA CYS A 48 1.52 0.85 -7.15
C CYS A 48 2.01 1.72 -8.31
N ALA A 49 1.49 1.48 -9.51
CA ALA A 49 1.96 2.14 -10.73
C ALA A 49 1.82 3.67 -10.70
N TRP A 50 0.76 4.18 -10.09
CA TRP A 50 0.48 5.62 -10.08
C TRP A 50 1.55 6.44 -9.36
N CYS A 51 2.24 5.86 -8.35
CA CYS A 51 3.34 6.52 -7.64
C CYS A 51 4.55 6.82 -8.55
N TYR A 52 4.67 6.08 -9.63
CA TYR A 52 5.77 6.14 -10.59
C TYR A 52 5.34 6.69 -11.96
N GLY A 53 4.33 7.54 -12.00
CA GLY A 53 3.73 8.06 -13.25
C GLY A 53 4.68 8.80 -14.20
N LYS A 54 5.89 9.16 -13.76
CA LYS A 54 6.96 9.71 -14.61
C LYS A 54 7.76 8.62 -15.34
N ILE A 55 7.64 7.35 -14.94
CA ILE A 55 8.31 6.21 -15.55
C ILE A 55 7.29 5.49 -16.44
N PRO A 56 7.58 5.24 -17.73
CA PRO A 56 6.70 4.45 -18.57
C PRO A 56 6.39 3.09 -17.92
N LEU A 57 5.12 2.65 -17.98
CA LEU A 57 4.68 1.42 -17.30
C LEU A 57 5.51 0.19 -17.70
N GLU A 58 5.89 0.08 -18.97
CA GLU A 58 6.77 -1.00 -19.47
C GLU A 58 8.11 -1.03 -18.72
N GLN A 59 8.72 0.14 -18.49
CA GLN A 59 10.00 0.25 -17.75
C GLN A 59 9.82 -0.04 -16.26
N LEU A 60 8.72 0.41 -15.67
CA LEU A 60 8.41 0.08 -14.27
C LEU A 60 8.21 -1.43 -14.09
N CYS A 61 7.51 -2.08 -15.02
CA CYS A 61 7.31 -3.53 -14.99
C CYS A 61 8.64 -4.30 -15.14
N ALA A 62 9.51 -3.88 -16.05
CA ALA A 62 10.84 -4.48 -16.19
C ALA A 62 11.65 -4.37 -14.90
N ALA A 63 11.75 -3.16 -14.33
CA ALA A 63 12.46 -2.92 -13.07
C ALA A 63 11.84 -3.68 -11.89
N ALA A 64 10.51 -3.75 -11.80
CA ALA A 64 9.81 -4.51 -10.76
C ALA A 64 10.15 -6.02 -10.85
N ALA A 65 10.17 -6.59 -12.04
CA ALA A 65 10.55 -7.98 -12.26
C ALA A 65 12.02 -8.24 -11.88
N GLU A 66 12.95 -7.36 -12.25
CA GLU A 66 14.37 -7.42 -11.86
C GLU A 66 14.56 -7.34 -10.34
N MET A 67 13.74 -6.55 -9.64
CA MET A 67 13.73 -6.48 -8.18
C MET A 67 13.08 -7.71 -7.52
N GLY A 68 12.54 -8.64 -8.30
CA GLY A 68 11.84 -9.83 -7.79
C GLY A 68 10.47 -9.52 -7.18
N LEU A 69 9.85 -8.42 -7.54
CA LEU A 69 8.44 -8.18 -7.25
C LEU A 69 7.58 -9.17 -8.06
N ALA A 70 6.44 -9.54 -7.52
CA ALA A 70 5.51 -10.45 -8.19
C ALA A 70 4.34 -9.72 -8.86
N SER A 71 4.21 -8.42 -8.64
CA SER A 71 3.07 -7.62 -9.12
C SER A 71 3.43 -6.14 -9.32
N VAL A 72 2.77 -5.54 -10.31
CA VAL A 72 2.56 -4.10 -10.43
C VAL A 72 1.06 -3.87 -10.36
N GLU A 73 0.58 -3.00 -9.50
CA GLU A 73 -0.85 -2.90 -9.18
C GLU A 73 -1.45 -1.52 -9.38
N LEU A 74 -2.77 -1.44 -9.13
CA LEU A 74 -3.64 -0.30 -9.44
C LEU A 74 -3.66 -0.01 -10.94
N LEU A 75 -3.64 -1.08 -11.75
CA LEU A 75 -3.74 -1.01 -13.20
C LEU A 75 -5.20 -1.04 -13.64
N GLN A 76 -5.45 -0.43 -14.81
CA GLN A 76 -6.71 -0.58 -15.53
C GLN A 76 -6.63 -1.78 -16.51
N PRO A 77 -7.77 -2.35 -16.95
CA PRO A 77 -7.79 -3.52 -17.85
C PRO A 77 -6.93 -3.40 -19.09
N LYS A 78 -6.84 -2.20 -19.68
CA LYS A 78 -6.01 -1.94 -20.87
C LYS A 78 -4.52 -2.18 -20.63
N ASP A 79 -4.07 -2.13 -19.37
CA ASP A 79 -2.65 -2.18 -18.98
C ASP A 79 -2.22 -3.58 -18.48
N PHE A 80 -3.15 -4.51 -18.25
CA PHE A 80 -2.85 -5.84 -17.71
C PHE A 80 -1.86 -6.64 -18.58
N ALA A 81 -1.96 -6.51 -19.89
CA ALA A 81 -1.07 -7.20 -20.83
C ALA A 81 0.40 -6.77 -20.66
N ILE A 82 0.65 -5.51 -20.26
CA ILE A 82 2.00 -4.99 -20.03
C ILE A 82 2.63 -5.70 -18.83
N ALA A 83 1.95 -5.75 -17.70
CA ALA A 83 2.45 -6.46 -16.51
C ALA A 83 2.70 -7.95 -16.80
N LYS A 84 1.74 -8.61 -17.47
CA LYS A 84 1.83 -10.03 -17.84
C LYS A 84 3.05 -10.34 -18.74
N LYS A 85 3.41 -9.46 -19.66
CA LYS A 85 4.58 -9.59 -20.55
C LYS A 85 5.89 -9.71 -19.76
N HIS A 86 5.97 -9.07 -18.58
CA HIS A 86 7.11 -9.13 -17.67
C HIS A 86 6.99 -10.23 -16.59
N GLY A 87 6.04 -11.14 -16.73
CA GLY A 87 5.81 -12.22 -15.74
C GLY A 87 5.15 -11.74 -14.44
N LEU A 88 4.62 -10.51 -14.41
CA LEU A 88 3.98 -9.91 -13.25
C LEU A 88 2.46 -10.08 -13.30
N THR A 89 1.84 -10.17 -12.13
CA THR A 89 0.38 -10.05 -11.97
C THR A 89 -0.02 -8.61 -11.64
N CYS A 90 -1.33 -8.36 -11.52
CA CYS A 90 -1.88 -7.14 -10.90
C CYS A 90 -2.59 -7.56 -9.60
N ALA A 91 -1.93 -7.34 -8.46
CA ALA A 91 -2.42 -7.80 -7.16
C ALA A 91 -3.69 -7.07 -6.71
N MET A 92 -3.86 -5.82 -7.11
CA MET A 92 -5.02 -4.98 -6.87
C MET A 92 -5.38 -4.23 -8.14
N VAL A 93 -6.55 -4.49 -8.70
CA VAL A 93 -7.08 -3.79 -9.87
C VAL A 93 -7.63 -2.44 -9.45
N SER A 94 -7.40 -1.41 -10.26
CA SER A 94 -7.92 -0.07 -10.00
C SER A 94 -9.44 0.00 -10.13
N ASN A 95 -10.08 0.86 -9.34
CA ASN A 95 -11.52 1.12 -9.39
C ASN A 95 -11.96 1.63 -10.76
N PRO A 96 -13.16 1.29 -11.22
CA PRO A 96 -13.78 1.96 -12.34
C PRO A 96 -14.29 3.34 -11.92
N THR A 97 -14.29 4.27 -12.87
CA THR A 97 -14.99 5.56 -12.73
C THR A 97 -16.03 5.71 -13.83
N THR A 98 -17.12 6.41 -13.51
CA THR A 98 -18.20 6.70 -14.46
C THR A 98 -18.77 8.09 -14.20
N LYS A 99 -19.83 8.48 -14.91
CA LYS A 99 -20.50 9.78 -14.73
C LYS A 99 -21.94 9.61 -14.30
N VAL A 100 -22.37 10.52 -13.41
CA VAL A 100 -23.78 10.76 -13.07
C VAL A 100 -24.03 12.23 -13.36
N GLY A 101 -24.74 12.54 -14.46
CA GLY A 101 -24.74 13.88 -15.03
C GLY A 101 -23.33 14.33 -15.37
N ASP A 102 -22.93 15.51 -14.91
CA ASP A 102 -21.58 16.05 -15.13
C ASP A 102 -20.55 15.60 -14.07
N VAL A 103 -20.98 14.83 -13.06
CA VAL A 103 -20.14 14.44 -11.92
C VAL A 103 -19.47 13.10 -12.19
N THR A 104 -18.13 13.05 -12.07
CA THR A 104 -17.39 11.78 -12.07
C THR A 104 -17.50 11.13 -10.69
N VAL A 105 -17.88 9.84 -10.67
CA VAL A 105 -18.07 9.01 -9.48
C VAL A 105 -17.27 7.72 -9.57
N GLY A 106 -17.08 7.04 -8.44
CA GLY A 106 -16.29 5.81 -8.32
C GLY A 106 -14.87 6.03 -7.79
N GLY A 107 -14.39 7.29 -7.77
CA GLY A 107 -13.13 7.66 -7.12
C GLY A 107 -13.32 8.05 -5.65
N ILE A 108 -12.21 8.38 -4.98
CA ILE A 108 -12.13 8.63 -3.54
C ILE A 108 -13.23 9.57 -3.00
N PRO A 109 -13.51 10.77 -3.60
CA PRO A 109 -14.46 11.71 -2.99
C PRO A 109 -15.93 11.37 -3.21
N ARG A 110 -16.27 10.57 -4.23
CA ARG A 110 -17.65 10.30 -4.64
C ARG A 110 -17.84 8.84 -5.01
N ALA A 111 -18.32 8.06 -4.05
CA ALA A 111 -18.43 6.62 -4.23
C ALA A 111 -19.63 6.03 -3.45
N TRP A 112 -19.45 4.91 -2.78
CA TRP A 112 -20.52 4.04 -2.29
C TRP A 112 -21.37 4.59 -1.15
N ASN A 113 -20.95 5.65 -0.44
CA ASN A 113 -21.76 6.27 0.61
C ASN A 113 -22.94 7.11 0.10
N ARG A 114 -23.10 7.26 -1.22
CA ARG A 114 -24.15 8.06 -1.87
C ARG A 114 -25.08 7.19 -2.69
N LEU A 115 -26.35 7.11 -2.27
CA LEU A 115 -27.36 6.28 -2.93
C LEU A 115 -27.59 6.67 -4.39
N GLU A 116 -27.54 7.96 -4.69
CA GLU A 116 -27.70 8.52 -6.04
C GLU A 116 -26.66 8.08 -7.05
N TYR A 117 -25.53 7.52 -6.58
CA TYR A 117 -24.46 7.02 -7.46
C TYR A 117 -24.55 5.51 -7.69
N HIS A 118 -25.37 4.78 -6.92
CA HIS A 118 -25.32 3.31 -6.89
C HIS A 118 -25.61 2.67 -8.25
N ASP A 119 -26.60 3.14 -9.01
CA ASP A 119 -26.94 2.54 -10.30
C ASP A 119 -25.75 2.61 -11.28
N ALA A 120 -25.12 3.79 -11.36
CA ALA A 120 -23.97 4.01 -12.22
C ALA A 120 -22.72 3.23 -11.72
N LEU A 121 -22.51 3.18 -10.41
CA LEU A 121 -21.41 2.42 -9.82
C LEU A 121 -21.58 0.92 -10.04
N VAL A 122 -22.76 0.38 -9.81
CA VAL A 122 -23.06 -1.04 -10.05
C VAL A 122 -22.74 -1.41 -11.49
N ALA A 123 -23.26 -0.67 -12.47
CA ALA A 123 -22.98 -0.93 -13.88
C ALA A 123 -21.47 -0.87 -14.21
N ALA A 124 -20.74 0.11 -13.67
CA ALA A 124 -19.30 0.25 -13.90
C ALA A 124 -18.51 -0.88 -13.25
N TYR A 125 -18.86 -1.27 -12.01
CA TYR A 125 -18.18 -2.35 -11.30
C TYR A 125 -18.46 -3.72 -11.90
N GLU A 126 -19.67 -3.98 -12.45
CA GLU A 126 -19.98 -5.22 -13.18
C GLU A 126 -19.04 -5.42 -14.37
N VAL A 127 -18.81 -4.37 -15.17
CA VAL A 127 -17.85 -4.41 -16.29
C VAL A 127 -16.43 -4.65 -15.80
N GLN A 128 -16.01 -3.93 -14.73
CA GLN A 128 -14.66 -4.06 -14.19
C GLN A 128 -14.43 -5.46 -13.57
N LEU A 129 -15.40 -6.01 -12.85
CA LEU A 129 -15.35 -7.36 -12.29
C LEU A 129 -15.16 -8.43 -13.39
N GLN A 130 -15.93 -8.32 -14.48
CA GLN A 130 -15.80 -9.24 -15.61
C GLN A 130 -14.42 -9.14 -16.28
N ALA A 131 -13.91 -7.93 -16.49
CA ALA A 131 -12.57 -7.72 -17.05
C ALA A 131 -11.46 -8.26 -16.11
N THR A 132 -11.62 -8.06 -14.79
CA THR A 132 -10.71 -8.58 -13.76
C THR A 132 -10.68 -10.11 -13.78
N ALA A 133 -11.84 -10.76 -13.80
CA ALA A 133 -11.95 -12.22 -13.87
C ALA A 133 -11.38 -12.78 -15.16
N ALA A 134 -11.69 -12.17 -16.30
CA ALA A 134 -11.15 -12.57 -17.62
C ALA A 134 -9.62 -12.54 -17.67
N ALA A 135 -8.99 -11.64 -16.90
CA ALA A 135 -7.54 -11.56 -16.76
C ALA A 135 -6.95 -12.54 -15.72
N GLY A 136 -7.78 -13.31 -15.02
CA GLY A 136 -7.37 -14.21 -13.94
C GLY A 136 -6.95 -13.46 -12.66
N LEU A 137 -7.40 -12.22 -12.47
CA LEU A 137 -7.10 -11.38 -11.31
C LEU A 137 -8.21 -11.51 -10.27
N THR A 138 -7.88 -11.25 -8.99
CA THR A 138 -8.76 -11.64 -7.87
C THR A 138 -9.11 -10.51 -6.90
N ARG A 139 -8.59 -9.31 -7.08
CA ARG A 139 -8.87 -8.17 -6.17
C ARG A 139 -9.15 -6.90 -6.95
N LEU A 140 -10.12 -6.13 -6.45
CA LEU A 140 -10.55 -4.87 -7.03
C LEU A 140 -10.77 -3.84 -5.92
N ILE A 141 -10.10 -2.68 -6.01
CA ILE A 141 -10.22 -1.62 -5.02
C ILE A 141 -11.56 -0.89 -5.13
N CYS A 142 -12.07 -0.41 -4.00
CA CYS A 142 -13.20 0.50 -3.95
C CYS A 142 -13.06 1.54 -2.83
N PHE A 143 -13.87 2.60 -2.87
CA PHE A 143 -13.83 3.73 -1.95
C PHE A 143 -15.19 4.01 -1.35
N SER A 144 -15.21 4.52 -0.10
CA SER A 144 -16.47 4.90 0.55
C SER A 144 -17.09 6.18 -0.01
N GLY A 145 -16.26 7.16 -0.32
CA GLY A 145 -16.67 8.54 -0.60
C GLY A 145 -16.44 9.47 0.60
N ASN A 146 -16.53 10.77 0.36
CA ASN A 146 -16.44 11.79 1.41
C ASN A 146 -17.76 11.90 2.18
N ARG A 147 -17.67 12.29 3.46
CA ARG A 147 -18.86 12.52 4.32
C ARG A 147 -19.78 13.60 3.75
N ALA A 148 -19.22 14.76 3.40
CA ALA A 148 -19.96 15.94 2.98
C ALA A 148 -21.20 16.18 3.89
N GLY A 149 -20.94 16.16 5.20
CA GLY A 149 -21.95 16.35 6.24
C GLY A 149 -22.80 15.12 6.60
N MET A 150 -22.62 13.97 5.94
CA MET A 150 -23.33 12.73 6.24
C MET A 150 -22.78 12.09 7.52
N PRO A 151 -23.63 11.64 8.46
CA PRO A 151 -23.21 10.85 9.62
C PRO A 151 -22.56 9.51 9.20
N ASP A 152 -21.54 9.06 9.93
CA ASP A 152 -20.80 7.83 9.66
C ASP A 152 -21.69 6.59 9.58
N ALA A 153 -22.67 6.46 10.47
CA ALA A 153 -23.63 5.36 10.48
C ALA A 153 -24.50 5.34 9.22
N GLN A 154 -24.94 6.51 8.75
CA GLN A 154 -25.73 6.63 7.51
C GLN A 154 -24.89 6.26 6.30
N GLY A 155 -23.65 6.73 6.23
CA GLY A 155 -22.74 6.40 5.12
C GLY A 155 -22.38 4.92 5.08
N LEU A 156 -22.18 4.28 6.24
CA LEU A 156 -21.98 2.84 6.33
C LEU A 156 -23.20 2.08 5.79
N ALA A 157 -24.40 2.45 6.22
CA ALA A 157 -25.63 1.83 5.73
C ALA A 157 -25.79 1.99 4.21
N ASN A 158 -25.51 3.18 3.68
CA ASN A 158 -25.56 3.44 2.25
C ASN A 158 -24.53 2.60 1.49
N CYS A 159 -23.26 2.54 1.95
CA CYS A 159 -22.25 1.68 1.36
C CYS A 159 -22.70 0.21 1.33
N ALA A 160 -23.26 -0.28 2.43
CA ALA A 160 -23.76 -1.66 2.50
C ALA A 160 -24.88 -1.92 1.48
N VAL A 161 -25.83 -0.97 1.29
CA VAL A 161 -26.89 -1.10 0.29
C VAL A 161 -26.33 -1.23 -1.12
N GLY A 162 -25.40 -0.37 -1.52
CA GLY A 162 -24.82 -0.39 -2.87
C GLY A 162 -23.95 -1.62 -3.11
N LEU A 163 -23.04 -1.94 -2.18
CA LEU A 163 -22.11 -3.05 -2.31
C LEU A 163 -22.80 -4.41 -2.35
N ARG A 164 -23.90 -4.61 -1.62
CA ARG A 164 -24.71 -5.85 -1.70
C ARG A 164 -25.23 -6.13 -3.10
N ARG A 165 -25.34 -5.13 -3.96
CA ARG A 165 -25.83 -5.31 -5.35
C ARG A 165 -24.76 -5.95 -6.26
N ILE A 166 -23.48 -5.73 -5.98
CA ILE A 166 -22.36 -6.25 -6.80
C ILE A 166 -21.67 -7.45 -6.17
N LEU A 167 -21.81 -7.68 -4.86
CA LEU A 167 -21.17 -8.79 -4.16
C LEU A 167 -21.51 -10.18 -4.75
N PRO A 168 -22.77 -10.51 -5.10
CA PRO A 168 -23.07 -11.80 -5.70
C PRO A 168 -22.30 -12.08 -7.00
N LEU A 169 -22.03 -11.04 -7.79
CA LEU A 169 -21.18 -11.18 -8.99
C LEU A 169 -19.71 -11.34 -8.61
N ALA A 170 -19.20 -10.57 -7.65
CA ALA A 170 -17.84 -10.69 -7.17
C ALA A 170 -17.57 -12.10 -6.61
N GLU A 171 -18.47 -12.65 -5.80
CA GLU A 171 -18.42 -14.02 -5.27
C GLU A 171 -18.41 -15.07 -6.38
N LYS A 172 -19.32 -14.96 -7.35
CA LYS A 172 -19.40 -15.86 -8.51
C LYS A 172 -18.11 -15.87 -9.33
N LEU A 173 -17.45 -14.71 -9.42
CA LEU A 173 -16.21 -14.54 -10.19
C LEU A 173 -14.93 -14.81 -9.36
N GLY A 174 -15.05 -15.09 -8.05
CA GLY A 174 -13.91 -15.29 -7.16
C GLY A 174 -13.09 -14.02 -6.92
N ILE A 175 -13.70 -12.84 -7.01
CA ILE A 175 -13.04 -11.55 -6.82
C ILE A 175 -13.38 -10.99 -5.45
N THR A 176 -12.39 -10.49 -4.74
CA THR A 176 -12.57 -9.75 -3.48
C THR A 176 -12.53 -8.25 -3.75
N LEU A 177 -13.60 -7.56 -3.37
CA LEU A 177 -13.63 -6.11 -3.30
C LEU A 177 -12.87 -5.66 -2.07
N CYS A 178 -11.92 -4.73 -2.21
CA CYS A 178 -11.15 -4.20 -1.10
C CYS A 178 -11.42 -2.70 -0.94
N MET A 179 -12.08 -2.31 0.14
CA MET A 179 -12.28 -0.90 0.46
C MET A 179 -11.06 -0.33 1.15
N GLU A 180 -10.49 0.72 0.58
CA GLU A 180 -9.29 1.33 1.13
C GLU A 180 -9.60 2.23 2.32
N LEU A 181 -8.79 2.05 3.36
CA LEU A 181 -8.72 2.92 4.53
C LEU A 181 -7.79 4.09 4.24
N LEU A 182 -8.32 5.32 4.20
CA LEU A 182 -7.56 6.51 3.89
C LEU A 182 -7.58 7.51 5.06
N ASN A 183 -6.52 8.31 5.22
CA ASN A 183 -6.51 9.36 6.23
C ASN A 183 -7.32 10.59 5.78
N SER A 184 -8.19 11.08 6.67
CA SER A 184 -8.95 12.32 6.48
C SER A 184 -8.25 13.54 7.07
N ARG A 185 -7.11 13.36 7.77
CA ARG A 185 -6.37 14.44 8.45
C ARG A 185 -5.49 15.25 7.51
N VAL A 186 -4.83 14.58 6.57
CA VAL A 186 -3.79 15.20 5.72
C VAL A 186 -4.18 15.12 4.24
N ASP A 187 -4.36 13.90 3.69
CA ASP A 187 -4.40 13.69 2.24
C ASP A 187 -5.81 13.71 1.65
N HIS A 188 -6.79 13.12 2.33
CA HIS A 188 -8.13 12.89 1.81
C HIS A 188 -9.19 13.48 2.75
N LYS A 189 -9.15 14.81 2.93
CA LYS A 189 -10.10 15.50 3.82
C LYS A 189 -11.53 15.00 3.61
N ASP A 190 -12.20 14.76 4.75
CA ASP A 190 -13.60 14.35 4.79
C ASP A 190 -13.91 12.93 4.27
N TYR A 191 -12.87 12.13 3.90
CA TYR A 191 -13.09 10.74 3.51
C TYR A 191 -13.73 9.93 4.65
N MET A 192 -14.69 9.05 4.32
CA MET A 192 -15.53 8.42 5.35
C MET A 192 -14.90 7.16 5.95
N CYS A 193 -14.33 6.27 5.15
CA CYS A 193 -13.67 5.06 5.63
C CYS A 193 -12.24 5.37 6.12
N ASP A 194 -12.14 6.20 7.17
CA ASP A 194 -10.87 6.72 7.69
C ASP A 194 -10.45 6.09 9.05
N ARG A 195 -11.17 5.03 9.46
CA ARG A 195 -10.91 4.28 10.69
C ARG A 195 -11.10 2.79 10.45
N THR A 196 -10.21 1.99 11.02
CA THR A 196 -10.28 0.52 10.91
C THR A 196 -11.60 -0.01 11.43
N GLU A 197 -12.09 0.45 12.58
CA GLU A 197 -13.34 -0.02 13.16
C GLU A 197 -14.57 0.27 12.26
N TRP A 198 -14.59 1.40 11.57
CA TRP A 198 -15.65 1.70 10.60
C TRP A 198 -15.63 0.72 9.42
N GLY A 199 -14.44 0.45 8.88
CA GLY A 199 -14.26 -0.52 7.80
C GLY A 199 -14.65 -1.94 8.23
N VAL A 200 -14.25 -2.36 9.44
CA VAL A 200 -14.63 -3.66 10.03
C VAL A 200 -16.14 -3.77 10.19
N ALA A 201 -16.80 -2.73 10.70
CA ALA A 201 -18.25 -2.72 10.81
C ALA A 201 -18.95 -2.87 9.44
N LEU A 202 -18.40 -2.29 8.38
CA LEU A 202 -18.91 -2.48 7.02
C LEU A 202 -18.71 -3.92 6.53
N CYS A 203 -17.51 -4.53 6.79
CA CYS A 203 -17.28 -5.95 6.47
C CYS A 203 -18.30 -6.86 7.18
N GLN A 204 -18.56 -6.61 8.46
CA GLN A 204 -19.55 -7.35 9.26
C GLN A 204 -20.97 -7.16 8.73
N ALA A 205 -21.33 -5.92 8.38
CA ALA A 205 -22.65 -5.62 7.81
C ALA A 205 -22.88 -6.33 6.46
N LEU A 206 -21.85 -6.51 5.65
CA LEU A 206 -21.91 -7.20 4.36
C LEU A 206 -21.89 -8.73 4.51
N GLY A 207 -21.14 -9.25 5.49
CA GLY A 207 -21.09 -10.67 5.82
C GLY A 207 -20.51 -11.56 4.71
N SER A 208 -19.68 -11.02 3.81
CA SER A 208 -19.10 -11.73 2.66
C SER A 208 -17.58 -11.82 2.77
N GLU A 209 -17.01 -12.99 2.51
CA GLU A 209 -15.56 -13.19 2.41
C GLU A 209 -14.96 -12.49 1.17
N HIS A 210 -15.78 -12.09 0.22
CA HIS A 210 -15.41 -11.35 -0.98
C HIS A 210 -15.51 -9.82 -0.81
N PHE A 211 -15.62 -9.35 0.44
CA PHE A 211 -15.44 -7.95 0.80
C PHE A 211 -14.46 -7.84 1.97
N LYS A 212 -13.36 -7.17 1.76
CA LYS A 212 -12.28 -6.95 2.74
C LYS A 212 -11.84 -5.48 2.72
N LEU A 213 -10.92 -5.16 3.63
CA LEU A 213 -10.26 -3.86 3.67
C LEU A 213 -8.92 -3.93 2.94
N LEU A 214 -8.55 -2.87 2.28
CA LEU A 214 -7.18 -2.54 1.97
C LEU A 214 -6.68 -1.68 3.13
N TYR A 215 -5.74 -2.22 3.91
CA TYR A 215 -5.13 -1.54 5.04
C TYR A 215 -3.87 -0.82 4.57
N ASP A 216 -4.00 0.48 4.31
CA ASP A 216 -2.84 1.31 4.02
C ASP A 216 -2.20 1.73 5.35
N ILE A 217 -0.99 1.21 5.59
CA ILE A 217 -0.22 1.41 6.83
C ILE A 217 0.11 2.89 7.03
N TYR A 218 0.43 3.62 5.95
CA TYR A 218 0.69 5.06 6.01
C TYR A 218 -0.55 5.81 6.50
N HIS A 219 -1.70 5.55 5.89
CA HIS A 219 -2.93 6.24 6.25
C HIS A 219 -3.37 5.91 7.68
N MET A 220 -3.27 4.66 8.09
CA MET A 220 -3.72 4.26 9.43
C MET A 220 -2.74 4.68 10.53
N GLN A 221 -1.44 4.80 10.24
CA GLN A 221 -0.50 5.43 11.18
C GLN A 221 -0.90 6.87 11.49
N ILE A 222 -1.26 7.66 10.48
CA ILE A 222 -1.70 9.06 10.66
C ILE A 222 -3.02 9.15 11.45
N MET A 223 -3.95 8.23 11.21
CA MET A 223 -5.28 8.26 11.82
C MET A 223 -5.33 7.66 13.21
N GLU A 224 -4.69 6.52 13.41
CA GLU A 224 -4.91 5.66 14.58
C GLU A 224 -3.60 5.33 15.33
N GLY A 225 -2.48 5.15 14.61
CA GLY A 225 -1.28 4.58 15.19
C GLY A 225 -1.48 3.11 15.56
N ASP A 226 -0.62 2.58 16.47
CA ASP A 226 -0.73 1.20 17.00
C ASP A 226 -0.97 0.12 15.93
N VAL A 227 -0.27 0.29 14.79
CA VAL A 227 -0.48 -0.46 13.54
C VAL A 227 -0.39 -1.97 13.77
N ILE A 228 0.62 -2.44 14.50
CA ILE A 228 0.84 -3.88 14.73
C ILE A 228 -0.33 -4.50 15.51
N ALA A 229 -0.76 -3.89 16.60
CA ALA A 229 -1.88 -4.40 17.39
C ALA A 229 -3.20 -4.37 16.60
N THR A 230 -3.41 -3.33 15.79
CA THR A 230 -4.58 -3.21 14.91
C THR A 230 -4.60 -4.30 13.85
N ILE A 231 -3.47 -4.57 13.17
CA ILE A 231 -3.33 -5.68 12.22
C ILE A 231 -3.64 -7.02 12.89
N GLN A 232 -3.04 -7.30 14.06
CA GLN A 232 -3.26 -8.55 14.79
C GLN A 232 -4.73 -8.76 15.17
N ARG A 233 -5.43 -7.69 15.56
CA ARG A 233 -6.84 -7.72 15.98
C ARG A 233 -7.79 -7.92 14.81
N HIS A 234 -7.51 -7.31 13.67
CA HIS A 234 -8.45 -7.20 12.56
C HIS A 234 -8.02 -7.92 11.28
N HIS A 235 -6.92 -8.72 11.30
CA HIS A 235 -6.35 -9.38 10.12
C HIS A 235 -7.38 -10.14 9.26
N GLN A 236 -8.39 -10.75 9.89
CA GLN A 236 -9.44 -11.49 9.17
C GLN A 236 -10.26 -10.61 8.22
N TYR A 237 -10.29 -9.31 8.43
CA TYR A 237 -10.99 -8.34 7.58
C TYR A 237 -10.08 -7.68 6.54
N ILE A 238 -8.76 -7.94 6.59
CA ILE A 238 -7.79 -7.29 5.72
C ILE A 238 -7.45 -8.21 4.55
N GLY A 239 -7.73 -7.75 3.33
CA GLY A 239 -7.46 -8.46 2.08
C GLY A 239 -6.19 -8.00 1.36
N HIS A 240 -5.67 -6.81 1.69
CA HIS A 240 -4.50 -6.21 1.06
C HIS A 240 -3.84 -5.19 1.97
N TYR A 241 -2.54 -4.93 1.75
CA TYR A 241 -1.78 -3.92 2.49
C TYR A 241 -1.03 -2.99 1.55
N HIS A 242 -0.98 -1.68 1.90
CA HIS A 242 -0.09 -0.69 1.29
C HIS A 242 0.90 -0.13 2.30
N THR A 243 2.05 0.34 1.79
CA THR A 243 3.15 0.90 2.59
C THR A 243 3.57 2.26 2.08
N ALA A 244 3.87 3.20 2.97
CA ALA A 244 4.62 4.42 2.67
C ALA A 244 5.22 5.00 3.96
N GLY A 245 6.23 5.86 3.84
CA GLY A 245 6.86 6.54 4.99
C GLY A 245 5.97 7.62 5.59
N VAL A 246 5.86 7.67 6.92
CA VAL A 246 5.19 8.74 7.67
C VAL A 246 6.25 9.58 8.37
N PRO A 247 6.22 10.90 8.23
CA PRO A 247 5.29 11.73 7.45
C PRO A 247 5.61 11.76 5.95
N GLY A 248 4.66 12.22 5.15
CA GLY A 248 4.88 12.69 3.77
C GLY A 248 4.65 11.69 2.65
N ARG A 249 4.35 10.41 2.95
CA ARG A 249 4.07 9.33 1.98
C ARG A 249 5.24 9.07 1.02
N HIS A 250 6.49 9.20 1.53
CA HIS A 250 7.71 8.99 0.78
C HIS A 250 8.33 7.61 1.05
N GLU A 251 9.63 7.47 0.67
CA GLU A 251 10.42 6.25 0.85
C GLU A 251 10.38 5.73 2.29
N LEU A 252 10.62 4.42 2.45
CA LEU A 252 10.71 3.74 3.75
C LEU A 252 12.12 3.85 4.36
N ASP A 253 12.70 5.05 4.29
CA ASP A 253 14.06 5.34 4.76
C ASP A 253 14.11 5.74 6.25
N GLU A 254 15.26 6.20 6.74
CA GLU A 254 15.48 6.64 8.12
C GLU A 254 14.78 7.95 8.49
N ASN A 255 14.17 8.65 7.52
CA ASN A 255 13.47 9.92 7.75
C ASN A 255 11.98 9.74 8.07
N GLN A 256 11.52 8.50 8.29
CA GLN A 256 10.14 8.16 8.59
C GLN A 256 10.02 7.37 9.91
N GLU A 257 8.84 7.34 10.52
CA GLU A 257 8.66 6.87 11.91
C GLU A 257 8.27 5.39 12.05
N LEU A 258 7.94 4.68 10.95
CA LEU A 258 7.46 3.29 10.96
C LEU A 258 8.62 2.29 10.88
N PHE A 259 8.64 1.32 11.80
CA PHE A 259 9.62 0.23 11.73
C PHE A 259 9.05 -0.94 10.91
N TYR A 260 9.12 -0.85 9.59
CA TYR A 260 8.54 -1.79 8.64
C TYR A 260 8.93 -3.26 8.86
N PRO A 261 10.17 -3.63 9.21
CA PRO A 261 10.50 -5.03 9.48
C PRO A 261 9.65 -5.66 10.59
N ALA A 262 9.27 -4.92 11.63
CA ALA A 262 8.39 -5.43 12.68
C ALA A 262 6.94 -5.56 12.18
N ILE A 263 6.46 -4.61 11.38
CA ILE A 263 5.13 -4.63 10.80
C ILE A 263 4.99 -5.83 9.83
N MET A 264 5.99 -6.06 8.97
CA MET A 264 5.99 -7.21 8.05
C MET A 264 5.96 -8.55 8.79
N ARG A 265 6.74 -8.70 9.88
CA ARG A 265 6.66 -9.89 10.73
C ARG A 265 5.29 -10.06 11.38
N ALA A 266 4.64 -8.97 11.80
CA ALA A 266 3.29 -9.03 12.34
C ALA A 266 2.27 -9.49 11.28
N ILE A 267 2.37 -8.99 10.04
CA ILE A 267 1.54 -9.45 8.92
C ILE A 267 1.76 -10.94 8.66
N LEU A 268 3.01 -11.41 8.60
CA LEU A 268 3.32 -12.84 8.41
C LEU A 268 2.73 -13.71 9.54
N ALA A 269 2.80 -13.24 10.78
CA ALA A 269 2.29 -13.97 11.94
C ALA A 269 0.76 -14.18 11.92
N THR A 270 0.02 -13.40 11.12
CA THR A 270 -1.43 -13.60 10.91
C THR A 270 -1.74 -14.75 9.93
N GLY A 271 -0.75 -15.32 9.27
CA GLY A 271 -0.94 -16.29 8.20
C GLY A 271 -1.30 -15.65 6.84
N TYR A 272 -1.13 -14.35 6.70
CA TYR A 272 -1.43 -13.64 5.45
C TYR A 272 -0.52 -14.11 4.30
N THR A 273 -1.12 -14.47 3.17
CA THR A 273 -0.44 -14.97 1.96
C THR A 273 -0.65 -14.08 0.74
N GLY A 274 -1.33 -12.95 0.91
CA GLY A 274 -1.59 -11.98 -0.15
C GLY A 274 -0.37 -11.12 -0.48
N PHE A 275 -0.61 -9.95 -1.03
CA PHE A 275 0.44 -9.00 -1.41
C PHE A 275 0.50 -7.81 -0.46
N VAL A 276 1.70 -7.24 -0.37
CA VAL A 276 1.96 -5.93 0.23
C VAL A 276 2.45 -4.99 -0.87
N GLY A 277 1.69 -3.96 -1.17
CA GLY A 277 1.99 -2.98 -2.23
C GLY A 277 2.85 -1.83 -1.70
N GLN A 278 3.94 -1.53 -2.39
CA GLN A 278 4.76 -0.34 -2.15
C GLN A 278 4.03 0.87 -2.78
N GLU A 279 3.47 1.75 -1.95
CA GLU A 279 2.63 2.88 -2.40
C GLU A 279 3.18 4.24 -1.92
N PHE A 280 4.46 4.36 -1.79
CA PHE A 280 5.09 5.64 -1.50
C PHE A 280 5.36 6.45 -2.77
N ILE A 281 5.36 7.78 -2.64
CA ILE A 281 5.68 8.72 -3.71
C ILE A 281 7.17 9.02 -3.63
N PRO A 282 7.98 8.59 -4.62
CA PRO A 282 9.42 8.81 -4.60
C PRO A 282 9.77 10.31 -4.53
N ARG A 283 10.63 10.67 -3.59
CA ARG A 283 11.21 11.99 -3.41
C ARG A 283 12.61 12.07 -3.99
N ASN A 284 13.33 10.96 -3.95
CA ASN A 284 14.70 10.87 -4.44
C ASN A 284 14.77 10.97 -5.97
N ALA A 285 15.89 11.50 -6.49
CA ALA A 285 16.09 11.64 -7.93
C ALA A 285 16.04 10.29 -8.66
N ASP A 286 16.55 9.23 -8.03
CA ASP A 286 16.41 7.85 -8.48
C ASP A 286 15.22 7.19 -7.75
N ALA A 287 14.06 7.23 -8.37
CA ALA A 287 12.84 6.66 -7.84
C ALA A 287 12.91 5.12 -7.70
N LEU A 288 13.64 4.45 -8.59
CA LEU A 288 13.77 2.99 -8.57
C LEU A 288 14.74 2.51 -7.48
N ALA A 289 15.75 3.31 -7.12
CA ALA A 289 16.61 3.02 -5.97
C ALA A 289 15.82 3.04 -4.65
N GLY A 290 14.91 4.02 -4.48
CA GLY A 290 13.99 4.07 -3.34
C GLY A 290 13.07 2.84 -3.27
N LEU A 291 12.52 2.42 -4.42
CA LEU A 291 11.70 1.21 -4.51
C LEU A 291 12.51 -0.04 -4.11
N ARG A 292 13.71 -0.19 -4.64
CA ARG A 292 14.62 -1.30 -4.32
C ARG A 292 14.89 -1.38 -2.81
N ALA A 293 15.20 -0.25 -2.18
CA ALA A 293 15.43 -0.19 -0.74
C ALA A 293 14.19 -0.59 0.06
N GLY A 294 13.01 -0.10 -0.31
CA GLY A 294 11.73 -0.47 0.33
C GLY A 294 11.42 -1.97 0.20
N VAL A 295 11.67 -2.54 -0.98
CA VAL A 295 11.49 -3.99 -1.24
C VAL A 295 12.41 -4.83 -0.35
N VAL A 296 13.68 -4.43 -0.19
CA VAL A 296 14.63 -5.12 0.70
C VAL A 296 14.22 -4.99 2.16
N LEU A 297 13.82 -3.79 2.60
CA LEU A 297 13.42 -3.53 3.99
C LEU A 297 12.19 -4.36 4.39
N CYS A 298 11.26 -4.58 3.47
CA CYS A 298 10.04 -5.35 3.71
C CYS A 298 10.21 -6.87 3.54
N ASP A 299 11.38 -7.36 3.14
CA ASP A 299 11.67 -8.79 2.97
C ASP A 299 12.24 -9.35 4.28
N VAL A 300 11.43 -9.92 5.15
CA VAL A 300 11.75 -10.35 6.53
C VAL A 300 11.68 -11.85 6.71
#